data_5777a3a0e6f9746617ff5652d82e58f9
#
_entry.id   5777a3a0e6f9746617ff5652d82e58f9
#
_cell.length_a   1.000
_cell.length_b   1.000
_cell.length_c   1.000
_cell.angle_alpha   90.00
_cell.angle_beta   90.00
_cell.angle_gamma   90.00
#
_symmetry.space_group_name_H-M   'P 1'
#
loop_
_entity.id
_entity.type
_entity.pdbx_description
1 polymer ?
#
loop_
_entity_poly.entity_id
_entity_poly.type
_entity_poly.pdbx_seq_one_letter_code
_entity_poly.pdbx_strand_id
1 'polypeptide(L)'
;MNRLIILTITFFILSTKLNAQTDFRNGYIVKNNDETIYGLIDYKGNKANSKKCVFKKDADSERQEFSPDEIKAYRFIDSKYYISKSIKLEDQETLLFVEYLINGTVDIFYYRDNLGEHYLLDLGDNELYELKNEEKEVYVNNTRLIEESKEYIGILKYSFNQSPTISKKVDNVSLNHKSLIKIAHDYHKEMCADEVCIIYEKKLPKKIIKFGALVGVNAMTISEISTFSEKLYYLGNSNYSTAIYPSLGMFFKINMPDAKERLYFQYEGTFNYSKLTTTNSYIEPFYKFNYINSLVLTQSAFSNAGIVRYEFPKGKIRPTFQAGAFVNYFLTTEFNRDLLVKFSTGDTYFTDESNESPFSKFDYGINLGVGAVSEMSNKKEISIDLRYQRGFGLIPGYNSNNLSLNIGFQIGK
;
A
#
# COMPACT_ATOMS: atom_id res chain seq x y z
N MET A 1 -18.97 28.18 -2.05
CA MET A 1 -17.81 28.14 -1.16
C MET A 1 -17.00 26.85 -1.30
N ASN A 2 -17.63 25.66 -1.39
CA ASN A 2 -16.92 24.38 -1.47
C ASN A 2 -16.04 24.17 -2.73
N ARG A 3 -16.41 24.70 -3.89
CA ARG A 3 -15.61 24.57 -5.14
C ARG A 3 -14.32 25.37 -5.09
N LEU A 4 -14.30 26.51 -4.42
CA LEU A 4 -13.09 27.36 -4.29
C LEU A 4 -12.07 26.73 -3.35
N ILE A 5 -12.53 26.12 -2.25
CA ILE A 5 -11.65 25.41 -1.29
C ILE A 5 -11.02 24.18 -1.95
N ILE A 6 -11.80 23.43 -2.72
CA ILE A 6 -11.28 22.27 -3.48
C ILE A 6 -10.25 22.71 -4.51
N LEU A 7 -10.52 23.81 -5.26
CA LEU A 7 -9.57 24.35 -6.22
C LEU A 7 -8.27 24.85 -5.57
N THR A 8 -8.37 25.49 -4.39
CA THR A 8 -7.18 25.98 -3.66
C THR A 8 -6.35 24.84 -3.10
N ILE A 9 -6.98 23.79 -2.58
CA ILE A 9 -6.29 22.59 -2.10
C ILE A 9 -5.63 21.84 -3.27
N THR A 10 -6.32 21.71 -4.41
CA THR A 10 -5.78 21.08 -5.63
C THR A 10 -4.61 21.87 -6.19
N PHE A 11 -4.69 23.20 -6.18
CA PHE A 11 -3.61 24.08 -6.63
C PHE A 11 -2.39 24.02 -5.70
N PHE A 12 -2.60 23.92 -4.39
CA PHE A 12 -1.52 23.76 -3.39
C PHE A 12 -0.82 22.39 -3.50
N ILE A 13 -1.56 21.32 -3.84
CA ILE A 13 -1.00 19.98 -4.09
C ILE A 13 -0.21 19.94 -5.40
N LEU A 14 -0.65 20.67 -6.43
CA LEU A 14 0.02 20.75 -7.74
C LEU A 14 1.25 21.68 -7.73
N SER A 15 1.32 22.65 -6.81
CA SER A 15 2.45 23.58 -6.71
C SER A 15 3.65 23.05 -5.91
N THR A 16 3.52 21.96 -5.18
CA THR A 16 4.67 21.23 -4.69
C THR A 16 5.34 20.60 -5.90
N LYS A 17 6.43 21.18 -6.37
CA LYS A 17 7.30 20.53 -7.36
C LYS A 17 7.59 19.14 -6.81
N LEU A 18 6.97 18.12 -7.39
CA LEU A 18 7.34 16.72 -7.23
C LEU A 18 8.75 16.59 -7.80
N ASN A 19 9.75 16.95 -7.00
CA ASN A 19 11.10 16.51 -7.28
C ASN A 19 10.97 14.99 -7.35
N ALA A 20 11.12 14.43 -8.53
CA ALA A 20 11.09 13.00 -8.79
C ALA A 20 11.94 12.36 -7.70
N GLN A 21 11.27 11.63 -6.79
CA GLN A 21 11.87 11.23 -5.53
C GLN A 21 13.04 10.31 -5.81
N THR A 22 14.24 10.83 -5.64
CA THR A 22 15.49 10.07 -5.76
C THR A 22 15.80 9.43 -4.41
N ASP A 23 16.10 8.14 -4.41
CA ASP A 23 16.49 7.37 -3.21
C ASP A 23 17.97 7.00 -3.28
N PHE A 24 18.84 8.02 -3.16
CA PHE A 24 20.28 7.80 -3.18
C PHE A 24 20.76 7.08 -1.93
N ARG A 25 21.42 5.94 -2.11
CA ARG A 25 21.97 5.06 -1.07
C ARG A 25 23.46 4.89 -1.28
N ASN A 26 24.18 4.61 -0.20
CA ASN A 26 25.59 4.31 -0.28
C ASN A 26 25.85 3.11 -1.20
N GLY A 27 26.82 3.26 -2.09
CA GLY A 27 27.18 2.26 -3.06
C GLY A 27 28.51 2.53 -3.73
N TYR A 28 28.81 1.75 -4.75
CA TYR A 28 29.96 1.97 -5.62
C TYR A 28 29.65 1.52 -7.04
N ILE A 29 30.35 2.10 -7.99
CA ILE A 29 30.41 1.65 -9.39
C ILE A 29 31.78 1.04 -9.67
N VAL A 30 31.81 0.07 -10.59
CA VAL A 30 33.04 -0.52 -11.12
C VAL A 30 33.11 -0.18 -12.59
N LYS A 31 34.11 0.62 -12.97
CA LYS A 31 34.33 1.01 -14.36
C LYS A 31 34.86 -0.16 -15.20
N ASN A 32 34.87 0.00 -16.52
CA ASN A 32 35.40 -1.01 -17.44
C ASN A 32 36.91 -1.29 -17.26
N ASN A 33 37.64 -0.34 -16.68
CA ASN A 33 39.06 -0.51 -16.30
C ASN A 33 39.29 -1.07 -14.90
N ASP A 34 38.26 -1.66 -14.27
CA ASP A 34 38.26 -2.21 -12.91
C ASP A 34 38.44 -1.19 -11.78
N GLU A 35 38.41 0.12 -12.09
CA GLU A 35 38.42 1.16 -11.08
C GLU A 35 37.08 1.19 -10.31
N THR A 36 37.16 1.09 -8.98
CA THR A 36 35.98 1.17 -8.10
C THR A 36 35.84 2.58 -7.53
N ILE A 37 34.66 3.20 -7.74
CA ILE A 37 34.36 4.56 -7.23
C ILE A 37 33.19 4.47 -6.26
N TYR A 38 33.44 4.82 -5.00
CA TYR A 38 32.39 4.89 -3.97
C TYR A 38 31.60 6.19 -4.06
N GLY A 39 30.31 6.11 -3.74
CA GLY A 39 29.40 7.24 -3.79
C GLY A 39 27.96 6.87 -3.41
N LEU A 40 27.03 7.55 -4.03
CA LEU A 40 25.61 7.41 -3.81
C LEU A 40 24.94 6.94 -5.11
N ILE A 41 24.12 5.90 -5.05
CA ILE A 41 23.37 5.35 -6.18
C ILE A 41 21.89 5.51 -5.93
N ASP A 42 21.14 6.01 -6.93
CA ASP A 42 19.70 6.18 -6.84
C ASP A 42 19.00 4.81 -6.92
N TYR A 43 18.38 4.40 -5.81
CA TYR A 43 17.69 3.12 -5.71
C TYR A 43 16.29 3.22 -6.34
N LYS A 44 16.15 2.63 -7.51
CA LYS A 44 14.88 2.52 -8.24
C LYS A 44 14.32 1.10 -8.19
N GLY A 45 13.24 0.84 -8.87
CA GLY A 45 12.74 -0.54 -9.04
C GLY A 45 13.63 -1.37 -9.98
N ASN A 46 13.55 -2.70 -9.88
CA ASN A 46 14.39 -3.65 -10.63
C ASN A 46 14.47 -3.35 -12.13
N LYS A 47 13.32 -2.99 -12.76
CA LYS A 47 13.26 -2.65 -14.18
C LYS A 47 14.05 -1.39 -14.57
N ALA A 48 14.11 -0.38 -13.70
CA ALA A 48 14.87 0.82 -13.96
C ALA A 48 16.36 0.59 -13.72
N ASN A 49 16.69 -0.20 -12.68
CA ASN A 49 18.05 -0.55 -12.33
C ASN A 49 18.71 -1.47 -13.37
N SER A 50 17.96 -2.30 -14.09
CA SER A 50 18.53 -3.12 -15.18
C SER A 50 18.93 -2.30 -16.42
N LYS A 51 18.37 -1.09 -16.58
CA LYS A 51 18.64 -0.25 -17.75
C LYS A 51 19.76 0.76 -17.56
N LYS A 52 19.86 1.35 -16.35
CA LYS A 52 20.85 2.37 -16.04
C LYS A 52 21.16 2.50 -14.55
N CYS A 53 22.40 2.89 -14.26
CA CYS A 53 22.85 3.28 -12.95
C CYS A 53 22.89 4.81 -12.82
N VAL A 54 22.26 5.37 -11.81
CA VAL A 54 22.31 6.81 -11.53
C VAL A 54 23.15 7.04 -10.28
N PHE A 55 24.30 7.69 -10.47
CA PHE A 55 25.35 7.83 -9.48
C PHE A 55 25.66 9.28 -9.13
N LYS A 56 26.07 9.51 -7.90
CA LYS A 56 26.69 10.74 -7.42
C LYS A 56 27.92 10.40 -6.59
N LYS A 57 28.99 11.18 -6.71
CA LYS A 57 30.19 10.97 -5.90
C LYS A 57 29.91 11.27 -4.40
N ASP A 58 29.16 12.32 -4.13
CA ASP A 58 28.68 12.75 -2.81
C ASP A 58 27.29 13.42 -2.91
N ALA A 59 26.77 13.93 -1.80
CA ALA A 59 25.41 14.52 -1.76
C ALA A 59 25.28 15.78 -2.63
N ASP A 60 26.36 16.54 -2.77
CA ASP A 60 26.38 17.85 -3.44
C ASP A 60 26.84 17.75 -4.91
N SER A 61 27.42 16.60 -5.29
CA SER A 61 27.90 16.34 -6.65
C SER A 61 26.77 16.28 -7.67
N GLU A 62 27.09 16.58 -8.91
CA GLU A 62 26.18 16.40 -10.04
C GLU A 62 25.83 14.93 -10.23
N ARG A 63 24.63 14.71 -10.75
CA ARG A 63 24.11 13.40 -11.09
C ARG A 63 24.72 12.90 -12.39
N GLN A 64 25.28 11.70 -12.38
CA GLN A 64 25.77 10.99 -13.53
C GLN A 64 24.89 9.77 -13.80
N GLU A 65 24.65 9.47 -15.06
CA GLU A 65 23.90 8.28 -15.48
C GLU A 65 24.85 7.40 -16.28
N PHE A 66 24.89 6.11 -15.97
CA PHE A 66 25.70 5.12 -16.64
C PHE A 66 24.81 4.03 -17.23
N SER A 67 25.05 3.72 -18.50
CA SER A 67 24.48 2.57 -19.20
C SER A 67 25.33 1.31 -18.98
N PRO A 68 24.82 0.10 -19.32
CA PRO A 68 25.55 -1.15 -19.12
C PRO A 68 26.86 -1.29 -19.90
N ASP A 69 27.06 -0.52 -20.98
CA ASP A 69 28.31 -0.48 -21.77
C ASP A 69 29.39 0.43 -21.16
N GLU A 70 29.00 1.40 -20.32
CA GLU A 70 29.90 2.39 -19.74
C GLU A 70 30.58 1.91 -18.43
N ILE A 71 29.92 1.01 -17.68
CA ILE A 71 30.47 0.45 -16.43
C ILE A 71 30.24 -1.06 -16.35
N LYS A 72 31.20 -1.78 -15.75
CA LYS A 72 31.09 -3.23 -15.53
C LYS A 72 29.98 -3.59 -14.54
N ALA A 73 29.87 -2.82 -13.46
CA ALA A 73 28.97 -3.16 -12.36
C ALA A 73 28.69 -1.98 -11.45
N TYR A 74 27.65 -2.11 -10.63
CA TYR A 74 27.40 -1.23 -9.51
C TYR A 74 26.73 -1.99 -8.36
N ARG A 75 27.00 -1.57 -7.12
CA ARG A 75 26.48 -2.23 -5.92
C ARG A 75 25.98 -1.24 -4.88
N PHE A 76 24.83 -1.51 -4.30
CA PHE A 76 24.38 -0.88 -3.07
C PHE A 76 25.03 -1.60 -1.88
N ILE A 77 25.65 -0.86 -0.95
CA ILE A 77 26.29 -1.45 0.23
C ILE A 77 25.27 -2.25 1.05
N ASP A 78 25.63 -3.45 1.46
CA ASP A 78 24.78 -4.43 2.16
C ASP A 78 23.46 -4.76 1.45
N SER A 79 23.45 -4.67 0.12
CA SER A 79 22.26 -4.89 -0.70
C SER A 79 22.64 -5.41 -2.08
N LYS A 80 21.77 -5.19 -3.04
CA LYS A 80 21.84 -5.66 -4.43
C LYS A 80 23.13 -5.29 -5.14
N TYR A 81 23.64 -6.22 -5.92
CA TYR A 81 24.76 -6.07 -6.82
C TYR A 81 24.30 -6.28 -8.25
N TYR A 82 24.61 -5.36 -9.14
CA TYR A 82 24.26 -5.40 -10.54
C TYR A 82 25.51 -5.46 -11.39
N ILE A 83 25.54 -6.37 -12.37
CA ILE A 83 26.64 -6.50 -13.32
C ILE A 83 26.12 -6.37 -14.75
N SER A 84 26.95 -5.82 -15.63
CA SER A 84 26.67 -5.72 -17.06
C SER A 84 26.86 -7.09 -17.70
N LYS A 85 25.80 -7.63 -18.32
CA LYS A 85 25.83 -8.89 -19.07
C LYS A 85 25.06 -8.76 -20.37
N SER A 86 25.59 -9.36 -21.46
CA SER A 86 24.85 -9.56 -22.70
C SER A 86 23.84 -10.69 -22.52
N ILE A 87 22.60 -10.43 -22.85
CA ILE A 87 21.50 -11.39 -22.75
C ILE A 87 20.83 -11.48 -24.12
N LYS A 88 20.52 -12.69 -24.55
CA LYS A 88 19.78 -12.95 -25.77
C LYS A 88 18.28 -12.76 -25.50
N LEU A 89 17.69 -11.66 -25.96
CA LEU A 89 16.27 -11.38 -25.91
C LEU A 89 15.69 -11.46 -27.32
N GLU A 90 14.71 -12.33 -27.54
CA GLU A 90 14.03 -12.44 -28.85
C GLU A 90 15.00 -12.46 -30.04
N ASP A 91 16.07 -13.27 -29.97
CA ASP A 91 17.14 -13.38 -30.95
C ASP A 91 18.06 -12.15 -31.12
N GLN A 92 17.94 -11.13 -30.29
CA GLN A 92 18.84 -9.97 -30.23
C GLN A 92 19.67 -9.97 -28.96
N GLU A 93 20.98 -9.77 -29.10
CA GLU A 93 21.86 -9.54 -27.96
C GLU A 93 21.61 -8.15 -27.38
N THR A 94 21.24 -8.09 -26.13
CA THR A 94 20.98 -6.84 -25.40
C THR A 94 21.84 -6.80 -24.15
N LEU A 95 22.57 -5.70 -23.97
CA LEU A 95 23.36 -5.47 -22.78
C LEU A 95 22.51 -4.86 -21.68
N LEU A 96 22.43 -5.53 -20.53
CA LEU A 96 21.66 -5.11 -19.36
C LEU A 96 22.46 -5.23 -18.07
N PHE A 97 22.11 -4.45 -17.08
CA PHE A 97 22.50 -4.70 -15.71
C PHE A 97 21.61 -5.78 -15.11
N VAL A 98 22.19 -6.95 -14.85
CA VAL A 98 21.50 -8.05 -14.16
C VAL A 98 21.86 -8.05 -12.69
N GLU A 99 20.85 -8.27 -11.84
CA GLU A 99 21.07 -8.44 -10.41
C GLU A 99 21.77 -9.76 -10.15
N TYR A 100 22.93 -9.74 -9.53
CA TYR A 100 23.70 -10.92 -9.14
C TYR A 100 23.13 -11.42 -7.82
N LEU A 101 22.51 -12.59 -7.82
CA LEU A 101 21.89 -13.14 -6.62
C LEU A 101 22.86 -13.94 -5.77
N ILE A 102 23.63 -14.80 -6.40
CA ILE A 102 24.62 -15.66 -5.73
C ILE A 102 25.81 -15.91 -6.66
N ASN A 103 27.01 -15.76 -6.10
CA ASN A 103 28.27 -16.15 -6.71
C ASN A 103 28.77 -17.40 -6.00
N GLY A 104 28.88 -18.51 -6.73
CA GLY A 104 29.28 -19.81 -6.19
C GLY A 104 29.76 -20.74 -7.29
N THR A 105 29.60 -22.04 -7.10
CA THR A 105 29.87 -23.05 -8.14
C THR A 105 28.95 -22.87 -9.35
N VAL A 106 27.76 -22.32 -9.12
CA VAL A 106 26.77 -21.94 -10.12
C VAL A 106 26.31 -20.55 -9.80
N ASP A 107 26.42 -19.63 -10.75
CA ASP A 107 26.01 -18.24 -10.60
C ASP A 107 24.55 -18.07 -11.01
N ILE A 108 23.79 -17.29 -10.25
CA ILE A 108 22.41 -16.97 -10.58
C ILE A 108 22.24 -15.46 -10.66
N PHE A 109 21.63 -15.02 -11.75
CA PHE A 109 21.30 -13.63 -12.02
C PHE A 109 19.80 -13.45 -12.19
N TYR A 110 19.38 -12.20 -12.05
CA TYR A 110 17.97 -11.81 -12.20
C TYR A 110 17.87 -10.46 -12.90
N TYR A 111 16.86 -10.32 -13.76
CA TYR A 111 16.42 -9.04 -14.26
C TYR A 111 14.89 -9.02 -14.39
N ARG A 112 14.35 -7.82 -14.56
CA ARG A 112 12.91 -7.63 -14.76
C ARG A 112 12.68 -6.65 -15.91
N ASP A 113 11.78 -7.03 -16.80
CA ASP A 113 11.36 -6.18 -17.93
C ASP A 113 9.84 -5.95 -17.95
N ASN A 114 9.27 -5.73 -19.13
CA ASN A 114 7.83 -5.58 -19.33
C ASN A 114 7.07 -6.90 -19.31
N LEU A 115 7.73 -7.99 -19.68
CA LEU A 115 7.15 -9.33 -19.78
C LEU A 115 7.10 -10.03 -18.43
N GLY A 116 8.04 -9.70 -17.52
CA GLY A 116 8.04 -10.32 -16.21
C GLY A 116 9.38 -10.34 -15.51
N GLU A 117 9.57 -11.37 -14.71
CA GLU A 117 10.76 -11.69 -13.94
C GLU A 117 11.53 -12.79 -14.66
N HIS A 118 12.84 -12.58 -14.84
CA HIS A 118 13.73 -13.48 -15.55
C HIS A 118 14.87 -13.89 -14.64
N TYR A 119 15.13 -15.17 -14.57
CA TYR A 119 16.26 -15.77 -13.86
C TYR A 119 17.21 -16.42 -14.84
N LEU A 120 18.49 -16.13 -14.69
CA LEU A 120 19.54 -16.63 -15.55
C LEU A 120 20.55 -17.41 -14.71
N LEU A 121 21.04 -18.48 -15.25
CA LEU A 121 22.02 -19.37 -14.63
C LEU A 121 23.27 -19.40 -15.50
N ASP A 122 24.46 -19.27 -14.88
CA ASP A 122 25.77 -19.33 -15.51
C ASP A 122 26.53 -20.50 -14.89
N LEU A 123 26.96 -21.43 -15.76
CA LEU A 123 27.70 -22.61 -15.37
C LEU A 123 29.22 -22.46 -15.57
N GLY A 124 29.66 -21.26 -15.97
CA GLY A 124 31.08 -20.98 -16.29
C GLY A 124 31.47 -21.40 -17.70
N ASP A 125 30.54 -21.80 -18.55
CA ASP A 125 30.74 -22.19 -19.94
C ASP A 125 30.56 -21.03 -20.95
N ASN A 126 30.42 -19.79 -20.47
CA ASN A 126 30.11 -18.57 -21.21
C ASN A 126 28.68 -18.52 -21.80
N GLU A 127 27.79 -19.43 -21.41
CA GLU A 127 26.38 -19.40 -21.77
C GLU A 127 25.52 -19.05 -20.57
N LEU A 128 24.45 -18.26 -20.83
CA LEU A 128 23.44 -17.94 -19.84
C LEU A 128 22.16 -18.72 -20.13
N TYR A 129 21.77 -19.57 -19.20
CA TYR A 129 20.57 -20.38 -19.30
C TYR A 129 19.40 -19.69 -18.63
N GLU A 130 18.37 -19.32 -19.40
CA GLU A 130 17.17 -18.73 -18.82
C GLU A 130 16.28 -19.81 -18.17
N LEU A 131 15.94 -19.60 -16.92
CA LEU A 131 15.05 -20.46 -16.17
C LEU A 131 13.59 -20.09 -16.44
N LYS A 132 12.92 -20.86 -17.31
CA LYS A 132 11.55 -20.57 -17.76
C LYS A 132 10.50 -21.43 -17.04
N ASN A 133 9.35 -20.83 -16.76
CA ASN A 133 8.15 -21.50 -16.32
C ASN A 133 6.97 -20.91 -17.10
N GLU A 134 6.65 -21.50 -18.23
CA GLU A 134 5.55 -21.04 -19.09
C GLU A 134 4.24 -21.71 -18.69
N GLU A 135 3.17 -20.92 -18.61
CA GLU A 135 1.82 -21.44 -18.46
C GLU A 135 1.25 -21.81 -19.84
N LYS A 136 0.84 -23.07 -20.00
CA LYS A 136 0.19 -23.58 -21.22
C LYS A 136 -1.25 -23.95 -20.91
N GLU A 137 -2.16 -23.47 -21.76
CA GLU A 137 -3.53 -23.93 -21.70
C GLU A 137 -3.66 -25.33 -22.29
N VAL A 138 -4.14 -26.26 -21.49
CA VAL A 138 -4.45 -27.63 -21.92
C VAL A 138 -5.93 -27.91 -21.70
N TYR A 139 -6.55 -28.60 -22.63
CA TYR A 139 -7.94 -29.01 -22.53
C TYR A 139 -8.01 -30.50 -22.21
N VAL A 140 -8.52 -30.83 -21.02
CA VAL A 140 -8.78 -32.22 -20.62
C VAL A 140 -10.28 -32.38 -20.42
N ASN A 141 -10.88 -33.29 -21.17
CA ASN A 141 -12.34 -33.55 -21.15
C ASN A 141 -13.19 -32.27 -21.30
N ASN A 142 -12.84 -31.39 -22.24
CA ASN A 142 -13.47 -30.09 -22.47
C ASN A 142 -13.34 -29.09 -21.29
N THR A 143 -12.53 -29.38 -20.29
CA THR A 143 -12.24 -28.45 -19.20
C THR A 143 -10.90 -27.79 -19.49
N ARG A 144 -10.88 -26.44 -19.47
CA ARG A 144 -9.65 -25.65 -19.62
C ARG A 144 -8.84 -25.75 -18.31
N LEU A 145 -7.64 -26.27 -18.43
CA LEU A 145 -6.65 -26.33 -17.34
C LEU A 145 -5.43 -25.50 -17.72
N ILE A 146 -4.77 -24.93 -16.74
CA ILE A 146 -3.48 -24.26 -16.90
C ILE A 146 -2.41 -25.24 -16.40
N GLU A 147 -1.50 -25.62 -17.26
CA GLU A 147 -0.34 -26.45 -16.93
C GLU A 147 0.91 -25.60 -16.97
N GLU A 148 1.73 -25.69 -15.91
CA GLU A 148 3.05 -25.05 -15.86
C GLU A 148 4.09 -25.95 -16.53
N SER A 149 4.90 -25.40 -17.43
CA SER A 149 5.92 -26.16 -18.17
C SER A 149 7.07 -26.65 -17.26
N LYS A 150 7.40 -25.87 -16.23
CA LYS A 150 8.50 -26.13 -15.26
C LYS A 150 9.84 -26.49 -15.93
N GLU A 151 10.13 -25.93 -17.11
CA GLU A 151 11.37 -26.20 -17.85
C GLU A 151 12.61 -25.92 -17.03
N TYR A 152 12.57 -24.90 -16.13
CA TYR A 152 13.63 -24.57 -15.21
C TYR A 152 14.08 -25.74 -14.32
N ILE A 153 13.20 -26.70 -13.99
CA ILE A 153 13.53 -27.89 -13.20
C ILE A 153 14.55 -28.76 -13.95
N GLY A 154 14.36 -28.93 -15.28
CA GLY A 154 15.28 -29.68 -16.12
C GLY A 154 16.67 -29.05 -16.16
N ILE A 155 16.73 -27.73 -16.35
CA ILE A 155 17.97 -26.96 -16.36
C ILE A 155 18.68 -27.06 -14.99
N LEU A 156 17.96 -26.85 -13.89
CA LEU A 156 18.54 -26.98 -12.54
C LEU A 156 19.03 -28.40 -12.24
N LYS A 157 18.31 -29.45 -12.67
CA LYS A 157 18.78 -30.83 -12.51
C LYS A 157 20.06 -31.09 -13.28
N TYR A 158 20.15 -30.58 -14.50
CA TYR A 158 21.39 -30.69 -15.32
C TYR A 158 22.54 -29.95 -14.61
N SER A 159 22.31 -28.75 -14.14
CA SER A 159 23.33 -27.91 -13.49
C SER A 159 23.82 -28.47 -12.16
N PHE A 160 22.96 -29.16 -11.42
CA PHE A 160 23.31 -29.78 -10.13
C PHE A 160 23.49 -31.30 -10.17
N ASN A 161 23.78 -31.87 -11.36
CA ASN A 161 23.87 -33.32 -11.58
C ASN A 161 24.98 -33.99 -10.79
N GLN A 162 26.07 -33.27 -10.43
CA GLN A 162 27.19 -33.79 -9.65
C GLN A 162 26.80 -34.09 -8.18
N SER A 163 25.68 -33.56 -7.69
CA SER A 163 25.12 -33.90 -6.38
C SER A 163 23.75 -34.58 -6.50
N PRO A 164 23.68 -35.91 -6.34
CA PRO A 164 22.39 -36.63 -6.34
C PRO A 164 21.46 -36.16 -5.24
N THR A 165 22.00 -35.67 -4.12
CA THR A 165 21.21 -35.15 -2.98
C THR A 165 20.52 -33.85 -3.34
N ILE A 166 21.22 -32.92 -3.96
CA ILE A 166 20.68 -31.62 -4.38
C ILE A 166 19.77 -31.81 -5.59
N SER A 167 20.13 -32.63 -6.56
CA SER A 167 19.32 -32.91 -7.74
C SER A 167 17.91 -33.40 -7.37
N LYS A 168 17.76 -34.23 -6.33
CA LYS A 168 16.43 -34.64 -5.82
C LYS A 168 15.64 -33.50 -5.18
N LYS A 169 16.29 -32.52 -4.57
CA LYS A 169 15.62 -31.37 -3.97
C LYS A 169 15.10 -30.37 -5.02
N VAL A 170 15.65 -30.39 -6.24
CA VAL A 170 15.27 -29.49 -7.34
C VAL A 170 13.78 -29.60 -7.68
N ASP A 171 13.18 -30.78 -7.58
CA ASP A 171 11.75 -30.98 -7.87
C ASP A 171 10.82 -30.10 -7.02
N ASN A 172 11.26 -29.65 -5.86
CA ASN A 172 10.53 -28.78 -4.94
C ASN A 172 11.00 -27.31 -4.95
N VAL A 173 11.86 -26.94 -5.89
CA VAL A 173 12.33 -25.56 -6.02
C VAL A 173 11.29 -24.72 -6.73
N SER A 174 10.93 -23.59 -6.15
CA SER A 174 10.10 -22.58 -6.80
C SER A 174 10.97 -21.57 -7.54
N LEU A 175 10.48 -21.05 -8.67
CA LEU A 175 11.18 -20.04 -9.47
C LEU A 175 11.07 -18.66 -8.80
N ASN A 176 11.85 -18.45 -7.74
CA ASN A 176 11.95 -17.20 -6.99
C ASN A 176 13.33 -17.05 -6.33
N HIS A 177 13.71 -15.83 -5.96
CA HIS A 177 15.01 -15.51 -5.38
C HIS A 177 15.39 -16.46 -4.24
N LYS A 178 14.52 -16.59 -3.24
CA LYS A 178 14.82 -17.37 -2.03
C LYS A 178 15.08 -18.83 -2.30
N SER A 179 14.25 -19.47 -3.14
CA SER A 179 14.40 -20.89 -3.49
C SER A 179 15.63 -21.14 -4.32
N LEU A 180 15.90 -20.28 -5.31
CA LEU A 180 17.05 -20.42 -6.20
C LEU A 180 18.36 -20.16 -5.46
N ILE A 181 18.46 -19.09 -4.67
CA ILE A 181 19.65 -18.83 -3.83
C ILE A 181 19.90 -19.99 -2.89
N LYS A 182 18.85 -20.51 -2.24
CA LYS A 182 18.99 -21.60 -1.28
C LYS A 182 19.55 -22.86 -1.94
N ILE A 183 18.99 -23.31 -3.07
CA ILE A 183 19.43 -24.54 -3.73
C ILE A 183 20.87 -24.39 -4.27
N ALA A 184 21.23 -23.25 -4.86
CA ALA A 184 22.59 -22.98 -5.34
C ALA A 184 23.60 -22.91 -4.19
N HIS A 185 23.25 -22.28 -3.07
CA HIS A 185 24.08 -22.25 -1.87
C HIS A 185 24.28 -23.65 -1.26
N ASP A 186 23.20 -24.45 -1.17
CA ASP A 186 23.27 -25.81 -0.66
C ASP A 186 24.19 -26.68 -1.56
N TYR A 187 24.09 -26.49 -2.88
CA TYR A 187 24.96 -27.16 -3.86
C TYR A 187 26.44 -26.75 -3.71
N HIS A 188 26.70 -25.44 -3.65
CA HIS A 188 28.07 -24.93 -3.44
C HIS A 188 28.68 -25.48 -2.15
N LYS A 189 27.93 -25.52 -1.07
CA LYS A 189 28.38 -26.03 0.23
C LYS A 189 28.71 -27.53 0.18
N GLU A 190 28.01 -28.30 -0.65
CA GLU A 190 28.28 -29.74 -0.81
C GLU A 190 29.48 -29.99 -1.72
N MET A 191 29.65 -29.18 -2.77
CA MET A 191 30.67 -29.41 -3.81
C MET A 191 32.00 -28.69 -3.54
N CYS A 192 31.96 -27.50 -2.97
CA CYS A 192 33.10 -26.59 -2.85
C CYS A 192 33.09 -25.88 -1.49
N ALA A 193 33.03 -26.65 -0.38
CA ALA A 193 32.89 -26.08 0.97
C ALA A 193 34.05 -25.14 1.37
N ASP A 194 35.24 -25.31 0.77
CA ASP A 194 36.43 -24.51 1.07
C ASP A 194 36.50 -23.21 0.23
N GLU A 195 35.61 -23.03 -0.75
CA GLU A 195 35.55 -21.83 -1.58
C GLU A 195 34.54 -20.83 -1.04
N VAL A 196 34.77 -19.54 -1.35
CA VAL A 196 33.89 -18.46 -0.86
C VAL A 196 32.63 -18.36 -1.72
N CYS A 197 31.48 -18.62 -1.13
CA CYS A 197 30.19 -18.36 -1.75
C CYS A 197 29.64 -17.01 -1.25
N ILE A 198 29.34 -16.09 -2.18
CA ILE A 198 28.84 -14.75 -1.85
C ILE A 198 27.39 -14.62 -2.29
N ILE A 199 26.51 -14.39 -1.33
CA ILE A 199 25.11 -14.09 -1.57
C ILE A 199 24.93 -12.56 -1.54
N TYR A 200 24.45 -12.00 -2.66
CA TYR A 200 24.21 -10.57 -2.83
C TYR A 200 22.73 -10.21 -2.57
N GLU A 201 22.12 -10.91 -1.64
CA GLU A 201 20.73 -10.65 -1.29
C GLU A 201 20.60 -9.36 -0.51
N LYS A 202 19.54 -8.60 -0.82
CA LYS A 202 19.17 -7.44 -0.03
C LYS A 202 18.78 -7.88 1.37
N LYS A 203 19.48 -7.39 2.37
CA LYS A 203 19.08 -7.59 3.77
C LYS A 203 17.79 -6.81 4.01
N LEU A 204 16.68 -7.52 4.07
CA LEU A 204 15.40 -6.89 4.40
C LEU A 204 15.41 -6.38 5.84
N PRO A 205 14.88 -5.19 6.10
CA PRO A 205 14.72 -4.70 7.45
C PRO A 205 13.89 -5.70 8.29
N LYS A 206 14.27 -5.86 9.54
CA LYS A 206 13.49 -6.69 10.47
C LYS A 206 12.06 -6.18 10.56
N LYS A 207 11.09 -7.08 10.70
CA LYS A 207 9.71 -6.71 11.01
C LYS A 207 9.68 -6.03 12.37
N ILE A 208 9.18 -4.79 12.39
CA ILE A 208 9.10 -3.96 13.59
C ILE A 208 7.64 -3.59 13.79
N ILE A 209 7.13 -3.88 14.98
CA ILE A 209 5.80 -3.46 15.41
C ILE A 209 5.95 -2.18 16.22
N LYS A 210 5.23 -1.15 15.84
CA LYS A 210 5.12 0.11 16.57
C LYS A 210 3.69 0.27 17.05
N PHE A 211 3.51 0.79 18.26
CA PHE A 211 2.19 1.09 18.78
C PHE A 211 2.15 2.49 19.40
N GLY A 212 0.97 3.07 19.47
CA GLY A 212 0.82 4.42 19.97
C GLY A 212 -0.62 4.84 20.21
N ALA A 213 -0.74 6.07 20.70
CA ALA A 213 -2.03 6.74 20.90
C ALA A 213 -2.43 7.50 19.63
N LEU A 214 -3.74 7.62 19.43
CA LEU A 214 -4.36 8.33 18.33
C LEU A 214 -5.43 9.28 18.88
N VAL A 215 -5.36 10.56 18.48
CA VAL A 215 -6.42 11.54 18.75
C VAL A 215 -6.86 12.15 17.43
N GLY A 216 -8.16 12.42 17.30
CA GLY A 216 -8.70 12.97 16.07
C GLY A 216 -9.89 13.88 16.27
N VAL A 217 -10.15 14.68 15.24
CA VAL A 217 -11.40 15.45 15.08
C VAL A 217 -12.03 15.01 13.77
N ASN A 218 -13.32 14.72 13.83
CA ASN A 218 -14.12 14.18 12.75
C ASN A 218 -15.21 15.17 12.36
N ALA A 219 -15.52 15.23 11.07
CA ALA A 219 -16.64 15.98 10.50
C ALA A 219 -17.46 15.02 9.65
N MET A 220 -18.56 14.51 10.20
CA MET A 220 -19.40 13.51 9.55
C MET A 220 -20.70 14.14 9.03
N THR A 221 -21.12 13.73 7.84
CA THR A 221 -22.43 14.01 7.26
C THR A 221 -23.02 12.75 6.62
N ILE A 222 -24.32 12.75 6.41
CA ILE A 222 -25.06 11.67 5.75
C ILE A 222 -25.52 12.19 4.38
N SER A 223 -25.41 11.36 3.34
CA SER A 223 -25.89 11.66 2.00
C SER A 223 -26.78 10.54 1.46
N GLU A 224 -27.85 10.91 0.79
CA GLU A 224 -28.80 10.00 0.15
C GLU A 224 -28.24 9.40 -1.15
N ILE A 225 -28.60 8.14 -1.46
CA ILE A 225 -28.25 7.42 -2.69
C ILE A 225 -29.49 7.12 -3.55
N SER A 226 -30.53 7.88 -3.53
CA SER A 226 -31.65 7.79 -4.48
C SER A 226 -32.57 6.55 -4.44
N THR A 227 -32.72 5.85 -3.33
CA THR A 227 -33.73 4.77 -3.22
C THR A 227 -34.62 5.03 -2.01
N PHE A 228 -35.79 5.63 -2.27
CA PHE A 228 -36.81 5.88 -1.25
C PHE A 228 -37.41 4.54 -0.76
N SER A 229 -37.26 4.25 0.52
CA SER A 229 -38.20 3.39 1.23
C SER A 229 -39.32 4.26 1.76
N GLU A 230 -40.58 3.94 1.42
CA GLU A 230 -41.75 4.68 1.94
C GLU A 230 -41.75 4.81 3.47
N LYS A 231 -41.13 3.87 4.17
CA LYS A 231 -40.98 3.91 5.64
C LYS A 231 -40.02 4.97 6.17
N LEU A 232 -39.10 5.48 5.33
CA LEU A 232 -38.06 6.42 5.72
C LEU A 232 -38.20 7.79 5.04
N TYR A 233 -39.40 8.14 4.56
CA TYR A 233 -39.65 9.40 3.84
C TYR A 233 -39.22 10.65 4.62
N TYR A 234 -39.23 10.60 5.94
CA TYR A 234 -38.83 11.69 6.82
C TYR A 234 -37.30 11.91 6.86
N LEU A 235 -36.51 10.96 6.34
CA LEU A 235 -35.07 11.08 6.18
C LEU A 235 -34.71 11.63 4.79
N GLY A 236 -35.58 11.49 3.80
CA GLY A 236 -35.36 11.97 2.44
C GLY A 236 -35.39 13.49 2.35
N ASN A 237 -34.62 14.06 1.41
CA ASN A 237 -34.49 15.52 1.20
C ASN A 237 -34.08 16.31 2.45
N SER A 238 -33.48 15.64 3.43
CA SER A 238 -33.05 16.27 4.67
C SER A 238 -31.67 16.92 4.51
N ASN A 239 -31.58 18.17 4.94
CA ASN A 239 -30.29 18.85 5.07
C ASN A 239 -29.63 18.44 6.39
N TYR A 240 -28.85 17.36 6.34
CA TYR A 240 -28.12 16.90 7.51
C TYR A 240 -27.03 17.90 7.90
N SER A 241 -27.02 18.31 9.16
CA SER A 241 -25.90 19.08 9.70
C SER A 241 -24.63 18.26 9.69
N THR A 242 -23.48 18.93 9.59
CA THR A 242 -22.21 18.26 9.79
C THR A 242 -21.97 18.05 11.29
N ALA A 243 -21.89 16.79 11.73
CA ALA A 243 -21.53 16.47 13.11
C ALA A 243 -20.01 16.59 13.27
N ILE A 244 -19.55 17.47 14.15
CA ILE A 244 -18.14 17.61 14.50
C ILE A 244 -17.92 16.98 15.88
N TYR A 245 -16.98 16.02 15.98
CA TYR A 245 -16.75 15.30 17.22
C TYR A 245 -15.30 14.81 17.34
N PRO A 246 -14.78 14.68 18.59
CA PRO A 246 -13.46 14.12 18.84
C PRO A 246 -13.46 12.61 18.77
N SER A 247 -12.28 12.03 18.54
CA SER A 247 -11.99 10.59 18.68
C SER A 247 -10.69 10.39 19.46
N LEU A 248 -10.65 9.32 20.23
CA LEU A 248 -9.49 8.89 20.99
C LEU A 248 -9.28 7.39 20.80
N GLY A 249 -8.04 6.96 20.62
CA GLY A 249 -7.75 5.54 20.42
C GLY A 249 -6.29 5.19 20.40
N MET A 250 -6.02 4.02 19.83
CA MET A 250 -4.69 3.44 19.72
C MET A 250 -4.46 2.90 18.33
N PHE A 251 -3.19 2.77 17.95
CA PHE A 251 -2.80 2.13 16.70
C PHE A 251 -1.67 1.13 16.91
N PHE A 252 -1.62 0.12 16.01
CA PHE A 252 -0.50 -0.77 15.80
C PHE A 252 -0.05 -0.64 14.36
N LYS A 253 1.24 -0.46 14.13
CA LYS A 253 1.84 -0.32 12.81
C LYS A 253 2.98 -1.32 12.64
N ILE A 254 2.92 -2.15 11.59
CA ILE A 254 3.96 -3.11 11.23
C ILE A 254 4.48 -2.80 9.83
N ASN A 255 5.80 -2.77 9.66
CA ASN A 255 6.41 -2.66 8.33
C ASN A 255 6.24 -3.97 7.55
N MET A 256 6.09 -3.87 6.23
CA MET A 256 5.97 -4.99 5.31
C MET A 256 7.18 -5.04 4.34
N PRO A 257 8.39 -5.36 4.83
CA PRO A 257 9.61 -5.30 4.02
C PRO A 257 9.59 -6.29 2.86
N ASP A 258 8.89 -7.41 2.99
CA ASP A 258 8.76 -8.44 1.94
C ASP A 258 7.98 -7.91 0.72
N ALA A 259 6.99 -7.04 0.94
CA ALA A 259 6.23 -6.41 -0.14
C ALA A 259 6.93 -5.15 -0.66
N LYS A 260 7.27 -4.23 0.23
CA LYS A 260 8.02 -3.01 -0.05
C LYS A 260 8.54 -2.41 1.25
N GLU A 261 9.82 -1.96 1.29
CA GLU A 261 10.47 -1.47 2.52
C GLU A 261 9.71 -0.35 3.26
N ARG A 262 8.89 0.39 2.53
CA ARG A 262 8.19 1.59 3.05
C ARG A 262 6.68 1.44 3.11
N LEU A 263 6.24 0.21 2.98
CA LEU A 263 4.85 -0.16 3.13
C LEU A 263 4.62 -0.63 4.55
N TYR A 264 3.56 -0.14 5.16
CA TYR A 264 3.16 -0.49 6.52
C TYR A 264 1.70 -0.93 6.50
N PHE A 265 1.40 -1.94 7.30
CA PHE A 265 0.03 -2.21 7.73
C PHE A 265 -0.20 -1.54 9.08
N GLN A 266 -1.29 -0.79 9.21
CA GLN A 266 -1.67 -0.13 10.45
C GLN A 266 -3.10 -0.54 10.82
N TYR A 267 -3.28 -1.00 12.03
CA TYR A 267 -4.59 -1.22 12.64
C TYR A 267 -4.85 -0.14 13.66
N GLU A 268 -6.09 0.38 13.67
CA GLU A 268 -6.52 1.42 14.59
C GLU A 268 -7.83 1.03 15.26
N GLY A 269 -7.90 1.27 16.56
CA GLY A 269 -9.13 1.21 17.34
C GLY A 269 -9.38 2.54 18.00
N THR A 270 -10.51 3.20 17.68
CA THR A 270 -10.87 4.52 18.24
C THR A 270 -12.27 4.52 18.81
N PHE A 271 -12.46 5.23 19.91
CA PHE A 271 -13.75 5.54 20.47
C PHE A 271 -14.15 6.97 20.07
N ASN A 272 -15.43 7.15 19.74
CA ASN A 272 -15.99 8.45 19.41
C ASN A 272 -17.43 8.59 19.91
N TYR A 273 -17.86 9.86 20.07
CA TYR A 273 -19.21 10.23 20.43
C TYR A 273 -19.66 11.34 19.48
N SER A 274 -20.78 11.13 18.78
CA SER A 274 -21.27 12.05 17.76
C SER A 274 -22.73 12.41 18.00
N LYS A 275 -23.08 13.65 17.67
CA LYS A 275 -24.45 14.14 17.64
C LYS A 275 -24.74 14.81 16.31
N LEU A 276 -25.71 14.28 15.57
CA LEU A 276 -26.14 14.78 14.27
C LEU A 276 -27.56 15.27 14.39
N THR A 277 -27.83 16.43 13.82
CA THR A 277 -29.18 17.02 13.77
C THR A 277 -29.60 17.28 12.34
N THR A 278 -30.88 17.15 12.04
CA THR A 278 -31.43 17.55 10.75
C THR A 278 -32.86 18.02 10.91
N THR A 279 -33.29 18.88 9.99
CA THR A 279 -34.68 19.32 9.88
C THR A 279 -35.12 19.13 8.43
N ASN A 280 -36.27 18.50 8.26
CA ASN A 280 -36.88 18.28 6.96
C ASN A 280 -38.31 18.83 6.98
N SER A 281 -38.71 19.51 5.91
CA SER A 281 -40.09 19.97 5.73
C SER A 281 -40.69 19.40 4.45
N TYR A 282 -41.89 18.85 4.55
CA TYR A 282 -42.64 18.29 3.45
C TYR A 282 -44.07 18.85 3.46
N ILE A 283 -44.55 19.29 2.30
CA ILE A 283 -45.92 19.74 2.12
C ILE A 283 -46.72 18.65 1.42
N GLU A 284 -47.72 18.13 2.10
CA GLU A 284 -48.62 17.15 1.50
C GLU A 284 -49.50 17.83 0.42
N PRO A 285 -49.52 17.29 -0.83
CA PRO A 285 -50.10 18.00 -1.97
C PRO A 285 -51.62 18.19 -1.89
N PHE A 286 -52.37 17.24 -1.30
CA PHE A 286 -53.85 17.27 -1.28
C PHE A 286 -54.42 18.18 -0.20
N TYR A 287 -53.93 18.02 1.03
CA TYR A 287 -54.46 18.77 2.19
C TYR A 287 -53.63 20.00 2.54
N LYS A 288 -52.52 20.21 1.84
CA LYS A 288 -51.55 21.31 2.06
C LYS A 288 -51.04 21.38 3.51
N PHE A 289 -50.97 20.24 4.18
CA PHE A 289 -50.33 20.15 5.48
C PHE A 289 -48.83 20.28 5.31
N ASN A 290 -48.21 21.09 6.16
CA ASN A 290 -46.76 21.23 6.21
C ASN A 290 -46.23 20.41 7.40
N TYR A 291 -45.55 19.30 7.07
CA TYR A 291 -44.89 18.43 8.03
C TYR A 291 -43.45 18.90 8.22
N ILE A 292 -43.07 19.23 9.45
CA ILE A 292 -41.71 19.61 9.80
C ILE A 292 -41.16 18.54 10.76
N ASN A 293 -40.21 17.78 10.33
CA ASN A 293 -39.51 16.78 11.14
C ASN A 293 -38.19 17.37 11.65
N SER A 294 -37.98 17.33 12.96
CA SER A 294 -36.69 17.63 13.59
C SER A 294 -36.13 16.34 14.14
N LEU A 295 -34.97 15.96 13.66
CA LEU A 295 -34.31 14.67 13.98
C LEU A 295 -33.01 14.93 14.73
N VAL A 296 -32.80 14.18 15.81
CA VAL A 296 -31.57 14.19 16.58
C VAL A 296 -31.07 12.75 16.70
N LEU A 297 -29.86 12.51 16.19
CA LEU A 297 -29.17 11.23 16.30
C LEU A 297 -27.93 11.40 17.16
N THR A 298 -27.89 10.69 18.30
CA THR A 298 -26.73 10.65 19.19
C THR A 298 -26.18 9.23 19.22
N GLN A 299 -24.89 9.09 18.95
CA GLN A 299 -24.23 7.79 18.85
C GLN A 299 -22.90 7.79 19.59
N SER A 300 -22.61 6.71 20.30
CA SER A 300 -21.25 6.34 20.70
C SER A 300 -20.80 5.14 19.91
N ALA A 301 -19.56 5.16 19.40
CA ALA A 301 -19.07 4.11 18.55
C ALA A 301 -17.63 3.72 18.89
N PHE A 302 -17.35 2.44 18.67
CA PHE A 302 -16.00 1.90 18.60
C PHE A 302 -15.66 1.63 17.12
N SER A 303 -14.70 2.39 16.59
CA SER A 303 -14.28 2.34 15.20
C SER A 303 -13.01 1.54 15.07
N ASN A 304 -13.00 0.58 14.14
CA ASN A 304 -11.85 -0.25 13.80
C ASN A 304 -11.46 0.03 12.35
N ALA A 305 -10.17 0.23 12.08
CA ALA A 305 -9.69 0.43 10.73
C ALA A 305 -8.42 -0.38 10.45
N GLY A 306 -8.41 -1.08 9.31
CA GLY A 306 -7.24 -1.71 8.74
C GLY A 306 -6.73 -0.87 7.56
N ILE A 307 -5.49 -0.40 7.63
CA ILE A 307 -4.93 0.61 6.73
C ILE A 307 -3.61 0.13 6.18
N VAL A 308 -3.45 0.21 4.87
CA VAL A 308 -2.15 0.11 4.20
C VAL A 308 -1.62 1.53 4.00
N ARG A 309 -0.43 1.79 4.53
CA ARG A 309 0.22 3.10 4.53
C ARG A 309 1.55 3.02 3.80
N TYR A 310 1.77 3.91 2.86
CA TYR A 310 3.06 4.12 2.21
C TYR A 310 3.71 5.40 2.76
N GLU A 311 4.96 5.30 3.24
CA GLU A 311 5.75 6.42 3.73
C GLU A 311 6.85 6.77 2.74
N PHE A 312 6.95 8.03 2.32
CA PHE A 312 8.00 8.47 1.41
C PHE A 312 9.38 8.47 2.06
N PRO A 313 10.44 8.18 1.28
CA PRO A 313 11.76 7.80 1.83
C PRO A 313 12.56 8.90 2.51
N LYS A 314 12.35 10.17 2.27
CA LYS A 314 13.30 11.24 2.65
C LYS A 314 12.68 12.39 3.41
N GLY A 315 13.53 13.01 4.25
CA GLY A 315 13.25 14.23 4.98
C GLY A 315 12.93 13.98 6.45
N LYS A 316 13.06 15.04 7.25
CA LYS A 316 12.60 15.06 8.65
C LYS A 316 11.08 14.84 8.72
N ILE A 317 10.36 15.38 7.73
CA ILE A 317 8.91 15.17 7.55
C ILE A 317 8.73 14.29 6.31
N ARG A 318 8.18 13.11 6.49
CA ARG A 318 7.93 12.13 5.42
C ARG A 318 6.45 12.15 5.06
N PRO A 319 6.07 12.56 3.85
CA PRO A 319 4.69 12.44 3.38
C PRO A 319 4.20 10.99 3.42
N THR A 320 2.89 10.80 3.57
CA THR A 320 2.27 9.48 3.57
C THR A 320 1.02 9.45 2.72
N PHE A 321 0.79 8.30 2.06
CA PHE A 321 -0.49 7.93 1.47
C PHE A 321 -1.05 6.71 2.18
N GLN A 322 -2.35 6.66 2.33
CA GLN A 322 -2.99 5.56 3.01
C GLN A 322 -4.35 5.24 2.40
N ALA A 323 -4.65 3.94 2.38
CA ALA A 323 -5.94 3.41 1.96
C ALA A 323 -6.30 2.22 2.85
N GLY A 324 -7.58 2.03 3.11
CA GLY A 324 -8.01 0.93 3.96
C GLY A 324 -9.52 0.77 4.02
N ALA A 325 -9.93 -0.08 4.93
CA ALA A 325 -11.32 -0.31 5.27
C ALA A 325 -11.56 -0.04 6.76
N PHE A 326 -12.80 0.26 7.09
CA PHE A 326 -13.20 0.46 8.48
C PHE A 326 -14.53 -0.22 8.78
N VAL A 327 -14.74 -0.48 10.07
CA VAL A 327 -16.01 -0.91 10.63
C VAL A 327 -16.23 -0.12 11.92
N ASN A 328 -17.35 0.59 12.00
CA ASN A 328 -17.85 1.24 13.21
C ASN A 328 -18.87 0.32 13.84
N TYR A 329 -18.71 0.05 15.12
CA TYR A 329 -19.71 -0.62 15.95
C TYR A 329 -20.33 0.41 16.88
N PHE A 330 -21.64 0.66 16.75
CA PHE A 330 -22.37 1.61 17.59
C PHE A 330 -22.76 0.93 18.91
N LEU A 331 -22.18 1.42 19.99
CA LEU A 331 -22.44 0.96 21.35
C LEU A 331 -23.81 1.48 21.85
N THR A 332 -24.07 2.74 21.54
CA THR A 332 -25.36 3.39 21.82
C THR A 332 -25.83 4.13 20.58
N THR A 333 -27.13 4.09 20.33
CA THR A 333 -27.80 4.88 19.30
C THR A 333 -29.10 5.40 19.87
N GLU A 334 -29.16 6.70 20.11
CA GLU A 334 -30.35 7.40 20.54
C GLU A 334 -30.88 8.20 19.36
N PHE A 335 -32.15 7.96 19.00
CA PHE A 335 -32.79 8.61 17.89
C PHE A 335 -34.08 9.24 18.37
N ASN A 336 -34.18 10.56 18.29
CA ASN A 336 -35.35 11.33 18.66
C ASN A 336 -35.91 12.05 17.44
N ARG A 337 -37.21 11.97 17.25
CA ARG A 337 -37.93 12.61 16.15
C ARG A 337 -39.08 13.42 16.71
N ASP A 338 -39.07 14.72 16.48
CA ASP A 338 -40.16 15.63 16.73
C ASP A 338 -40.88 15.96 15.42
N LEU A 339 -42.18 15.74 15.37
CA LEU A 339 -43.03 16.06 14.23
C LEU A 339 -43.97 17.24 14.55
N LEU A 340 -43.81 18.32 13.80
CA LEU A 340 -44.69 19.47 13.83
C LEU A 340 -45.54 19.49 12.55
N VAL A 341 -46.85 19.40 12.69
CA VAL A 341 -47.79 19.51 11.59
C VAL A 341 -48.50 20.88 11.64
N LYS A 342 -48.35 21.66 10.57
CA LYS A 342 -49.02 22.94 10.39
C LYS A 342 -50.15 22.80 9.40
N PHE A 343 -51.37 23.11 9.83
CA PHE A 343 -52.55 23.10 9.01
C PHE A 343 -52.76 24.44 8.29
N SER A 344 -53.46 24.43 7.17
CA SER A 344 -53.79 25.65 6.42
C SER A 344 -54.66 26.62 7.20
N THR A 345 -55.40 26.15 8.22
CA THR A 345 -56.22 26.91 9.13
C THR A 345 -55.44 27.70 10.19
N GLY A 346 -54.13 27.46 10.30
CA GLY A 346 -53.29 28.07 11.34
C GLY A 346 -53.10 27.19 12.59
N ASP A 347 -53.88 26.12 12.72
CA ASP A 347 -53.71 25.18 13.83
C ASP A 347 -52.36 24.42 13.71
N THR A 348 -51.78 24.07 14.85
CA THR A 348 -50.52 23.39 14.93
C THR A 348 -50.67 22.18 15.86
N TYR A 349 -50.24 21.04 15.37
CA TYR A 349 -50.15 19.81 16.13
C TYR A 349 -48.69 19.41 16.28
N PHE A 350 -48.29 19.06 17.50
CA PHE A 350 -46.93 18.59 17.82
C PHE A 350 -47.02 17.19 18.42
N THR A 351 -46.18 16.31 17.96
CA THR A 351 -46.01 14.97 18.53
C THR A 351 -44.54 14.62 18.65
N ASP A 352 -44.21 14.01 19.76
CA ASP A 352 -42.93 13.35 19.96
C ASP A 352 -43.11 11.90 19.49
N GLU A 353 -42.47 11.57 18.37
CA GLU A 353 -42.49 10.21 17.83
C GLU A 353 -41.12 9.54 18.10
N SER A 354 -40.95 8.97 19.30
CA SER A 354 -39.86 8.08 19.60
C SER A 354 -40.10 6.73 18.93
N ASN A 355 -39.69 6.58 17.68
CA ASN A 355 -39.82 5.35 16.92
C ASN A 355 -38.55 4.47 17.01
N GLU A 356 -38.69 3.19 16.66
CA GLU A 356 -37.54 2.31 16.50
C GLU A 356 -36.48 2.98 15.58
N SER A 357 -35.27 3.03 16.07
CA SER A 357 -34.14 3.64 15.33
C SER A 357 -33.91 2.92 14.00
N PRO A 358 -33.95 3.60 12.85
CA PRO A 358 -33.68 3.00 11.55
C PRO A 358 -32.17 2.74 11.33
N PHE A 359 -31.36 3.13 12.29
CA PHE A 359 -29.92 3.07 12.20
C PHE A 359 -29.37 1.69 12.55
N SER A 360 -28.47 1.19 11.73
CA SER A 360 -27.76 -0.07 11.96
C SER A 360 -26.81 0.03 13.16
N LYS A 361 -26.55 -1.12 13.80
CA LYS A 361 -25.48 -1.22 14.80
C LYS A 361 -24.09 -1.20 14.20
N PHE A 362 -23.97 -1.31 12.87
CA PHE A 362 -22.71 -1.31 12.15
C PHE A 362 -22.74 -0.32 10.99
N ASP A 363 -21.64 0.39 10.81
CA ASP A 363 -21.32 1.09 9.58
C ASP A 363 -19.93 0.62 9.10
N TYR A 364 -19.79 0.32 7.84
CA TYR A 364 -18.56 -0.19 7.25
C TYR A 364 -18.28 0.50 5.92
N GLY A 365 -17.03 0.58 5.57
CA GLY A 365 -16.67 1.28 4.34
C GLY A 365 -15.18 1.32 4.08
N ILE A 366 -14.82 2.27 3.22
CA ILE A 366 -13.45 2.51 2.79
C ILE A 366 -12.94 3.83 3.36
N ASN A 367 -11.62 3.90 3.55
CA ASN A 367 -10.94 5.14 3.89
C ASN A 367 -9.77 5.40 2.94
N LEU A 368 -9.54 6.68 2.64
CA LEU A 368 -8.41 7.19 1.88
C LEU A 368 -7.84 8.38 2.63
N GLY A 369 -6.52 8.52 2.64
CA GLY A 369 -5.91 9.62 3.34
C GLY A 369 -4.51 9.98 2.87
N VAL A 370 -4.13 11.19 3.23
CA VAL A 370 -2.80 11.73 3.07
C VAL A 370 -2.31 12.26 4.42
N GLY A 371 -1.02 12.26 4.62
CA GLY A 371 -0.48 12.73 5.88
C GLY A 371 1.01 12.94 5.84
N ALA A 372 1.59 13.09 7.01
CA ALA A 372 3.02 13.18 7.21
C ALA A 372 3.42 12.52 8.52
N VAL A 373 4.61 11.93 8.51
CA VAL A 373 5.27 11.36 9.69
C VAL A 373 6.58 12.10 9.92
N SER A 374 6.85 12.46 11.16
CA SER A 374 8.12 13.05 11.59
C SER A 374 8.69 12.23 12.75
N GLU A 375 10.01 12.05 12.72
CA GLU A 375 10.73 11.45 13.84
C GLU A 375 11.10 12.53 14.84
N MET A 376 10.77 12.32 16.10
CA MET A 376 11.14 13.17 17.22
C MET A 376 12.57 12.86 17.69
N SER A 377 13.17 13.75 18.48
CA SER A 377 14.52 13.60 19.03
C SER A 377 14.76 12.30 19.82
N ASN A 378 13.71 11.70 20.38
CA ASN A 378 13.76 10.42 21.09
C ASN A 378 13.56 9.19 20.18
N LYS A 379 13.67 9.35 18.86
CA LYS A 379 13.44 8.31 17.83
C LYS A 379 12.01 7.73 17.78
N LYS A 380 11.06 8.37 18.45
CA LYS A 380 9.63 8.07 18.33
C LYS A 380 9.02 8.88 17.19
N GLU A 381 7.92 8.39 16.63
CA GLU A 381 7.25 9.05 15.52
C GLU A 381 6.00 9.80 15.98
N ILE A 382 5.78 10.96 15.36
CA ILE A 382 4.51 11.67 15.36
C ILE A 382 3.96 11.67 13.94
N SER A 383 2.66 11.43 13.78
CA SER A 383 1.96 11.50 12.49
C SER A 383 0.81 12.48 12.53
N ILE A 384 0.55 13.11 11.39
CA ILE A 384 -0.65 13.92 11.15
C ILE A 384 -1.26 13.42 9.85
N ASP A 385 -2.55 13.06 9.91
CA ASP A 385 -3.26 12.44 8.79
C ASP A 385 -4.61 13.13 8.55
N LEU A 386 -4.85 13.54 7.32
CA LEU A 386 -6.16 13.95 6.82
C LEU A 386 -6.78 12.77 6.07
N ARG A 387 -7.98 12.34 6.47
CA ARG A 387 -8.65 11.15 5.93
C ARG A 387 -10.08 11.44 5.54
N TYR A 388 -10.49 10.82 4.45
CA TYR A 388 -11.87 10.73 4.03
C TYR A 388 -12.34 9.29 4.15
N GLN A 389 -13.50 9.10 4.80
CA GLN A 389 -14.14 7.80 4.96
C GLN A 389 -15.53 7.85 4.33
N ARG A 390 -15.90 6.78 3.63
CA ARG A 390 -17.24 6.58 3.08
C ARG A 390 -17.79 5.26 3.58
N GLY A 391 -18.88 5.36 4.36
CA GLY A 391 -19.59 4.21 4.94
C GLY A 391 -20.87 3.90 4.19
N PHE A 392 -21.24 2.62 4.21
CA PHE A 392 -22.34 2.05 3.43
C PHE A 392 -23.37 1.32 4.29
N GLY A 393 -23.15 1.23 5.60
CA GLY A 393 -23.92 0.38 6.49
C GLY A 393 -24.80 1.11 7.51
N LEU A 394 -24.69 2.41 7.64
CA LEU A 394 -25.35 3.18 8.71
C LEU A 394 -26.89 3.17 8.59
N ILE A 395 -27.41 3.39 7.40
CA ILE A 395 -28.85 3.34 7.08
C ILE A 395 -28.98 2.77 5.66
N PRO A 396 -29.94 1.89 5.37
CA PRO A 396 -30.23 1.45 4.01
C PRO A 396 -30.55 2.64 3.09
N GLY A 397 -29.84 2.77 1.95
CA GLY A 397 -30.05 3.86 0.99
C GLY A 397 -29.30 5.16 1.29
N TYR A 398 -28.45 5.18 2.32
CA TYR A 398 -27.66 6.37 2.68
C TYR A 398 -26.21 6.03 2.93
N ASN A 399 -25.30 6.94 2.55
CA ASN A 399 -23.90 6.85 2.85
C ASN A 399 -23.51 7.80 3.98
N SER A 400 -22.67 7.32 4.88
CA SER A 400 -21.94 8.21 5.79
C SER A 400 -20.68 8.73 5.09
N ASN A 401 -20.40 10.02 5.27
CA ASN A 401 -19.16 10.64 4.77
C ASN A 401 -18.49 11.33 5.96
N ASN A 402 -17.24 10.98 6.24
CA ASN A 402 -16.49 11.52 7.35
C ASN A 402 -15.14 12.05 6.87
N LEU A 403 -14.86 13.31 7.15
CA LEU A 403 -13.54 13.91 7.01
C LEU A 403 -12.90 14.00 8.39
N SER A 404 -11.71 13.42 8.58
CA SER A 404 -11.04 13.43 9.88
C SER A 404 -9.61 13.94 9.78
N LEU A 405 -9.21 14.69 10.80
CA LEU A 405 -7.83 15.07 11.08
C LEU A 405 -7.35 14.28 12.29
N ASN A 406 -6.33 13.44 12.12
CA ASN A 406 -5.84 12.54 13.16
C ASN A 406 -4.37 12.83 13.47
N ILE A 407 -4.02 12.79 14.75
CA ILE A 407 -2.64 12.90 15.23
C ILE A 407 -2.29 11.62 15.97
N GLY A 408 -1.23 10.95 15.52
CA GLY A 408 -0.71 9.73 16.12
C GLY A 408 0.61 9.97 16.84
N PHE A 409 0.75 9.41 18.03
CA PHE A 409 1.96 9.46 18.85
C PHE A 409 2.46 8.04 19.12
N GLN A 410 3.65 7.70 18.63
CA GLN A 410 4.28 6.43 18.94
C GLN A 410 4.70 6.39 20.40
N ILE A 411 4.28 5.34 21.13
CA ILE A 411 4.63 5.11 22.54
C ILE A 411 5.74 4.07 22.65
N GLY A 412 5.66 2.99 21.85
CA GLY A 412 6.59 1.87 21.93
C GLY A 412 6.87 1.18 20.58
N LYS A 413 7.82 0.25 20.65
CA LYS A 413 8.19 -0.69 19.59
C LYS A 413 7.70 -2.06 19.97
#